data_ffa4404500d06aecb67e58dc3d9ba1a5
#
_entry.id   ffa4404500d06aecb67e58dc3d9ba1a5
#
_cell.length_a   1.000
_cell.length_b   1.000
_cell.length_c   1.000
_cell.angle_alpha   90.00
_cell.angle_beta   90.00
_cell.angle_gamma   90.00
#
_symmetry.space_group_name_H-M   'P 1'
#
loop_
_entity.id
_entity.type
_entity.pdbx_description
1 polymer ?
#
loop_
_entity_poly.entity_id
_entity_poly.type
_entity_poly.pdbx_seq_one_letter_code
_entity_poly.pdbx_strand_id
1 'polypeptide(L)'
;MLLRGRARRGREATAGTGTGDDPLNAADPLDAAQERRVRAVLALGGVPQADLPDGVQQVRLRLLERAASGREAPRDVSAWAAVVASNLAMDWHRAKRRQERLGERLAALRQPAHPSGEDSSVLSVAVAQGLDELPDAQRQVVVLRFYADLPVRSIAEQLGVPEGTVKSRLHTAVRALRARLHEDEVV
;
A
#
# COMPACT_ATOMS: atom_id res chain seq x y z
N MET A 1 -9.89 41.98 -74.65
CA MET A 1 -9.10 40.76 -74.84
C MET A 1 -8.63 40.26 -73.49
N LEU A 2 -8.95 39.03 -73.19
CA LEU A 2 -8.92 38.36 -71.89
C LEU A 2 -7.52 38.26 -71.27
N LEU A 3 -7.41 38.46 -69.93
CA LEU A 3 -6.35 37.84 -69.15
C LEU A 3 -6.92 37.49 -67.75
N ARG A 4 -6.95 36.20 -67.51
CA ARG A 4 -7.38 35.56 -66.27
C ARG A 4 -6.32 35.71 -65.15
N GLY A 5 -6.72 36.30 -64.02
CA GLY A 5 -5.94 36.25 -62.79
C GLY A 5 -6.11 34.91 -62.09
N ARG A 6 -4.97 34.32 -61.73
CA ARG A 6 -4.89 33.01 -61.01
C ARG A 6 -4.63 33.30 -59.55
N ALA A 7 -5.63 33.07 -58.71
CA ALA A 7 -5.53 33.16 -57.25
C ALA A 7 -4.56 32.09 -56.74
N ARG A 8 -3.52 32.49 -56.01
CA ARG A 8 -2.67 31.63 -55.17
C ARG A 8 -3.34 31.49 -53.80
N ARG A 9 -3.76 30.28 -53.54
CA ARG A 9 -4.18 29.90 -52.16
C ARG A 9 -2.91 29.77 -51.31
N GLY A 10 -2.84 30.58 -50.23
CA GLY A 10 -1.90 30.46 -49.16
C GLY A 10 -2.15 29.15 -48.42
N ARG A 11 -1.11 28.32 -48.28
CA ARG A 11 -1.07 27.20 -47.34
C ARG A 11 -0.79 27.81 -45.97
N GLU A 12 -1.78 27.80 -45.12
CA GLU A 12 -1.56 27.96 -43.68
C GLU A 12 -0.85 26.72 -43.15
N ALA A 13 0.40 26.89 -42.74
CA ALA A 13 1.15 25.93 -41.99
C ALA A 13 0.59 25.93 -40.56
N THR A 14 -0.22 24.91 -40.26
CA THR A 14 -0.54 24.58 -38.87
C THR A 14 0.74 24.13 -38.20
N ALA A 15 1.30 25.03 -37.39
CA ALA A 15 2.34 24.69 -36.43
C ALA A 15 1.78 23.67 -35.47
N GLY A 16 2.22 22.41 -35.61
CA GLY A 16 2.01 21.36 -34.63
C GLY A 16 2.66 21.79 -33.32
N THR A 17 1.85 22.16 -32.37
CA THR A 17 2.25 22.34 -30.97
C THR A 17 2.72 20.97 -30.49
N GLY A 18 4.04 20.75 -30.53
CA GLY A 18 4.67 19.65 -29.82
C GLY A 18 4.30 19.82 -28.35
N THR A 19 3.42 18.95 -27.88
CA THR A 19 3.17 18.76 -26.46
C THR A 19 4.50 18.31 -25.88
N GLY A 20 5.22 19.26 -25.28
CA GLY A 20 6.44 18.99 -24.54
C GLY A 20 6.15 17.91 -23.52
N ASP A 21 7.00 16.94 -23.54
CA ASP A 21 7.11 15.91 -22.50
C ASP A 21 7.47 16.64 -21.18
N ASP A 22 6.43 17.16 -20.51
CA ASP A 22 6.58 17.78 -19.20
C ASP A 22 6.88 16.64 -18.20
N PRO A 23 8.08 16.56 -17.64
CA PRO A 23 8.43 15.51 -16.68
C PRO A 23 7.54 15.52 -15.43
N LEU A 24 6.72 16.57 -15.24
CA LEU A 24 5.72 16.68 -14.19
C LEU A 24 4.40 16.00 -14.57
N ASN A 25 4.21 15.59 -15.82
CA ASN A 25 3.04 14.86 -16.31
C ASN A 25 3.34 13.38 -16.56
N ALA A 26 4.35 12.84 -15.89
CA ALA A 26 4.54 11.40 -15.83
C ALA A 26 3.27 10.80 -15.19
N ALA A 27 2.58 9.92 -15.93
CA ALA A 27 1.39 9.24 -15.43
C ALA A 27 1.68 8.65 -14.05
N ASP A 28 0.75 8.82 -13.11
CA ASP A 28 0.90 8.27 -11.76
C ASP A 28 1.29 6.77 -11.88
N PRO A 29 2.39 6.33 -11.27
CA PRO A 29 2.85 4.96 -11.36
C PRO A 29 1.88 3.94 -10.74
N LEU A 30 0.90 4.41 -9.97
CA LEU A 30 -0.19 3.61 -9.40
C LEU A 30 -1.53 4.13 -9.92
N ASP A 31 -2.34 3.25 -10.49
CA ASP A 31 -3.73 3.58 -10.79
C ASP A 31 -4.57 3.73 -9.50
N ALA A 32 -5.78 4.29 -9.62
CA ALA A 32 -6.65 4.54 -8.48
C ALA A 32 -7.05 3.26 -7.71
N ALA A 33 -7.12 2.10 -8.36
CA ALA A 33 -7.43 0.83 -7.70
C ALA A 33 -6.23 0.32 -6.92
N GLN A 34 -5.04 0.42 -7.49
CA GLN A 34 -3.78 0.07 -6.84
C GLN A 34 -3.50 0.98 -5.64
N GLU A 35 -3.75 2.29 -5.77
CA GLU A 35 -3.62 3.23 -4.65
C GLU A 35 -4.56 2.86 -3.49
N ARG A 36 -5.84 2.62 -3.77
CA ARG A 36 -6.80 2.18 -2.73
C ARG A 36 -6.33 0.91 -2.05
N ARG A 37 -5.81 -0.06 -2.82
CA ARG A 37 -5.29 -1.31 -2.28
C ARG A 37 -4.07 -1.09 -1.38
N VAL A 38 -3.12 -0.26 -1.81
CA VAL A 38 -1.94 0.13 -1.03
C VAL A 38 -2.36 0.78 0.29
N ARG A 39 -3.27 1.76 0.22
CA ARG A 39 -3.80 2.45 1.40
C ARG A 39 -4.44 1.48 2.40
N ALA A 40 -5.25 0.54 1.91
CA ALA A 40 -5.89 -0.45 2.77
C ALA A 40 -4.88 -1.46 3.37
N VAL A 41 -3.87 -1.89 2.61
CA VAL A 41 -2.78 -2.75 3.14
C VAL A 41 -2.01 -2.03 4.26
N LEU A 42 -1.70 -0.75 4.08
CA LEU A 42 -1.06 0.07 5.11
C LEU A 42 -1.94 0.17 6.36
N ALA A 43 -3.24 0.51 6.19
CA ALA A 43 -4.19 0.64 7.29
C ALA A 43 -4.36 -0.68 8.05
N LEU A 44 -4.62 -1.79 7.36
CA LEU A 44 -4.70 -3.13 7.94
C LEU A 44 -3.38 -3.58 8.57
N GLY A 45 -2.26 -3.06 8.06
CA GLY A 45 -0.93 -3.21 8.65
C GLY A 45 -0.74 -2.41 9.94
N GLY A 46 -1.71 -1.58 10.35
CA GLY A 46 -1.69 -0.78 11.59
C GLY A 46 -1.00 0.58 11.44
N VAL A 47 -0.83 1.10 10.21
CA VAL A 47 -0.36 2.46 9.98
C VAL A 47 -1.52 3.43 10.25
N PRO A 48 -1.34 4.48 11.07
CA PRO A 48 -2.39 5.46 11.37
C PRO A 48 -2.90 6.18 10.13
N GLN A 49 -4.16 6.59 10.15
CA GLN A 49 -4.80 7.30 9.05
C GLN A 49 -4.03 8.56 8.61
N ALA A 50 -3.43 9.28 9.55
CA ALA A 50 -2.63 10.47 9.27
C ALA A 50 -1.37 10.17 8.43
N ASP A 51 -0.79 8.96 8.59
CA ASP A 51 0.47 8.55 7.94
C ASP A 51 0.24 7.79 6.62
N LEU A 52 -1.02 7.44 6.30
CA LEU A 52 -1.35 6.69 5.08
C LEU A 52 -0.93 7.42 3.79
N PRO A 53 -1.13 8.74 3.65
CA PRO A 53 -0.68 9.46 2.44
C PRO A 53 0.82 9.32 2.21
N ASP A 54 1.62 9.44 3.26
CA ASP A 54 3.07 9.30 3.20
C ASP A 54 3.47 7.87 2.82
N GLY A 55 2.79 6.88 3.39
CA GLY A 55 2.99 5.47 3.03
C GLY A 55 2.71 5.20 1.55
N VAL A 56 1.64 5.78 0.98
CA VAL A 56 1.32 5.68 -0.46
C VAL A 56 2.41 6.32 -1.30
N GLN A 57 2.88 7.52 -0.93
CA GLN A 57 3.96 8.20 -1.64
C GLN A 57 5.27 7.39 -1.61
N GLN A 58 5.57 6.72 -0.50
CA GLN A 58 6.74 5.83 -0.41
C GLN A 58 6.64 4.64 -1.37
N VAL A 59 5.45 4.06 -1.55
CA VAL A 59 5.25 2.98 -2.54
C VAL A 59 5.45 3.50 -3.97
N ARG A 60 4.90 4.69 -4.31
CA ARG A 60 5.11 5.35 -5.60
C ARG A 60 6.59 5.60 -5.88
N LEU A 61 7.28 6.17 -4.90
CA LEU A 61 8.72 6.45 -5.01
C LEU A 61 9.52 5.19 -5.30
N ARG A 62 9.29 4.10 -4.56
CA ARG A 62 9.97 2.82 -4.80
C ARG A 62 9.70 2.23 -6.18
N LEU A 63 8.50 2.45 -6.74
CA LEU A 63 8.19 2.00 -8.10
C LEU A 63 8.96 2.83 -9.15
N LEU A 64 9.03 4.15 -8.96
CA LEU A 64 9.82 5.05 -9.81
C LEU A 64 11.32 4.77 -9.73
N GLU A 65 11.87 4.58 -8.51
CA GLU A 65 13.27 4.21 -8.31
C GLU A 65 13.63 2.89 -8.99
N ARG A 66 12.71 1.91 -8.93
CA ARG A 66 12.88 0.64 -9.64
C ARG A 66 12.98 0.86 -11.15
N ALA A 67 12.09 1.68 -11.73
CA ALA A 67 12.12 2.02 -13.15
C ALA A 67 13.40 2.78 -13.52
N ALA A 68 13.78 3.79 -12.73
CA ALA A 68 14.99 4.57 -12.95
C ALA A 68 16.28 3.75 -12.84
N SER A 69 16.29 2.68 -12.03
CA SER A 69 17.45 1.77 -11.90
C SER A 69 17.57 0.75 -13.05
N GLY A 70 16.73 0.85 -14.07
CA GLY A 70 16.74 -0.08 -15.23
C GLY A 70 16.24 -1.48 -14.88
N ARG A 71 15.65 -1.69 -13.71
CA ARG A 71 15.05 -2.97 -13.35
C ARG A 71 13.75 -3.17 -14.09
N GLU A 72 13.52 -4.39 -14.57
CA GLU A 72 12.25 -4.74 -15.20
C GLU A 72 11.06 -4.42 -14.31
N ALA A 73 9.98 -3.87 -14.90
CA ALA A 73 8.75 -3.60 -14.20
C ALA A 73 8.20 -4.89 -13.54
N PRO A 74 7.57 -4.80 -12.37
CA PRO A 74 6.96 -5.97 -11.76
C PRO A 74 5.91 -6.55 -12.72
N ARG A 75 5.87 -7.88 -12.89
CA ARG A 75 4.85 -8.56 -13.72
C ARG A 75 3.43 -8.27 -13.21
N ASP A 76 3.30 -8.14 -11.91
CA ASP A 76 2.07 -7.72 -11.23
C ASP A 76 2.40 -6.56 -10.28
N VAL A 77 2.13 -5.34 -10.74
CA VAL A 77 2.35 -4.10 -9.99
C VAL A 77 1.49 -4.09 -8.72
N SER A 78 0.25 -4.60 -8.79
CA SER A 78 -0.67 -4.61 -7.65
C SER A 78 -0.16 -5.52 -6.52
N ALA A 79 0.29 -6.73 -6.86
CA ALA A 79 0.89 -7.67 -5.90
C ALA A 79 2.19 -7.10 -5.32
N TRP A 80 3.05 -6.56 -6.15
CA TRP A 80 4.31 -5.94 -5.73
C TRP A 80 4.07 -4.75 -4.78
N ALA A 81 3.16 -3.85 -5.15
CA ALA A 81 2.82 -2.68 -4.33
C ALA A 81 2.22 -3.08 -2.97
N ALA A 82 1.38 -4.12 -2.92
CA ALA A 82 0.86 -4.65 -1.66
C ALA A 82 1.97 -5.17 -0.74
N VAL A 83 2.97 -5.88 -1.29
CA VAL A 83 4.12 -6.35 -0.51
C VAL A 83 4.97 -5.18 -0.03
N VAL A 84 5.25 -4.19 -0.87
CA VAL A 84 5.98 -2.99 -0.47
C VAL A 84 5.24 -2.25 0.65
N ALA A 85 3.91 -2.07 0.52
CA ALA A 85 3.09 -1.45 1.53
C ALA A 85 3.12 -2.22 2.87
N SER A 86 3.03 -3.56 2.82
CA SER A 86 3.11 -4.38 4.03
C SER A 86 4.47 -4.30 4.71
N ASN A 87 5.56 -4.20 3.94
CA ASN A 87 6.91 -4.00 4.49
C ASN A 87 7.04 -2.61 5.13
N LEU A 88 6.48 -1.57 4.51
CA LEU A 88 6.45 -0.22 5.10
C LEU A 88 5.68 -0.20 6.42
N ALA A 89 4.56 -0.89 6.53
CA ALA A 89 3.83 -1.03 7.79
C ALA A 89 4.69 -1.71 8.86
N MET A 90 5.43 -2.78 8.51
CA MET A 90 6.37 -3.43 9.42
C MET A 90 7.48 -2.49 9.90
N ASP A 91 8.06 -1.70 9.00
CA ASP A 91 9.10 -0.72 9.33
C ASP A 91 8.56 0.40 10.21
N TRP A 92 7.32 0.85 9.96
CA TRP A 92 6.62 1.83 10.79
C TRP A 92 6.48 1.31 12.24
N HIS A 93 6.02 0.07 12.43
CA HIS A 93 5.90 -0.53 13.76
C HIS A 93 7.25 -0.67 14.47
N ARG A 94 8.29 -1.04 13.73
CA ARG A 94 9.65 -1.11 14.29
C ARG A 94 10.15 0.28 14.73
N ALA A 95 9.88 1.32 13.93
CA ALA A 95 10.24 2.68 14.26
C ALA A 95 9.47 3.18 15.50
N LYS A 96 8.15 2.97 15.52
CA LYS A 96 7.28 3.32 16.64
C LYS A 96 7.75 2.68 17.95
N ARG A 97 8.00 1.36 17.94
CA ARG A 97 8.52 0.65 19.13
C ARG A 97 9.89 1.17 19.59
N ARG A 98 10.76 1.55 18.68
CA ARG A 98 12.04 2.20 19.05
C ARG A 98 11.82 3.55 19.71
N GLN A 99 10.87 4.33 19.18
CA GLN A 99 10.54 5.65 19.72
C GLN A 99 9.85 5.55 21.08
N GLU A 100 8.94 4.59 21.27
CA GLU A 100 8.29 4.30 22.55
C GLU A 100 9.30 3.89 23.62
N ARG A 101 10.24 2.99 23.32
CA ARG A 101 11.33 2.62 24.24
C ARG A 101 12.25 3.78 24.61
N LEU A 102 12.45 4.75 23.70
CA LEU A 102 13.14 5.99 24.01
C LEU A 102 12.25 6.93 24.86
N GLY A 103 10.97 7.02 24.51
CA GLY A 103 9.97 7.84 25.19
C GLY A 103 9.65 7.34 26.60
N GLU A 104 9.58 6.01 26.80
CA GLU A 104 9.40 5.40 28.14
C GLU A 104 10.54 5.76 29.11
N ARG A 105 11.73 6.03 28.58
CA ARG A 105 12.84 6.59 29.35
C ARG A 105 12.67 8.08 29.68
N LEU A 106 11.77 8.78 28.98
CA LEU A 106 11.56 10.23 29.08
C LEU A 106 10.18 10.67 29.55
N ALA A 107 9.16 9.80 29.52
CA ALA A 107 7.79 10.20 29.88
C ALA A 107 6.91 9.04 30.35
N ALA A 108 6.68 8.97 31.65
CA ALA A 108 5.62 8.16 32.28
C ALA A 108 4.19 8.71 32.03
N LEU A 109 3.96 9.49 30.99
CA LEU A 109 2.68 10.18 30.75
C LEU A 109 2.37 10.34 29.25
N ARG A 110 1.85 9.29 28.59
CA ARG A 110 1.00 9.45 27.40
C ARG A 110 0.21 8.19 27.08
N GLN A 111 -1.12 8.34 27.01
CA GLN A 111 -2.07 7.29 26.62
C GLN A 111 -1.96 6.96 25.13
N PRO A 112 -2.20 5.70 24.73
CA PRO A 112 -2.24 5.31 23.33
C PRO A 112 -3.50 5.88 22.66
N ALA A 113 -3.32 6.49 21.47
CA ALA A 113 -4.43 6.92 20.61
C ALA A 113 -5.01 5.71 19.87
N HIS A 114 -6.31 5.46 20.08
CA HIS A 114 -7.08 4.50 19.29
C HIS A 114 -7.45 5.12 17.93
N PRO A 115 -7.40 4.38 16.81
CA PRO A 115 -7.91 4.86 15.53
C PRO A 115 -9.44 4.87 15.55
N SER A 116 -10.03 6.06 15.48
CA SER A 116 -11.46 6.25 15.24
C SER A 116 -11.71 6.12 13.73
N GLY A 117 -12.37 5.06 13.29
CA GLY A 117 -12.93 4.91 11.95
C GLY A 117 -14.44 4.88 12.06
N GLU A 118 -15.12 5.96 11.68
CA GLU A 118 -16.56 6.00 11.52
C GLU A 118 -16.95 5.20 10.27
N ASP A 119 -18.03 4.39 10.36
CA ASP A 119 -18.59 3.47 9.35
C ASP A 119 -17.93 2.09 9.21
N SER A 120 -17.87 1.36 10.30
CA SER A 120 -17.53 -0.06 10.23
C SER A 120 -18.62 -0.86 10.94
N SER A 121 -19.15 -1.92 10.30
CA SER A 121 -20.03 -2.89 10.99
C SER A 121 -19.29 -3.46 12.20
N VAL A 122 -20.04 -3.88 13.22
CA VAL A 122 -19.46 -4.46 14.46
C VAL A 122 -18.44 -5.55 14.16
N LEU A 123 -18.71 -6.38 13.14
CA LEU A 123 -17.80 -7.43 12.69
C LEU A 123 -16.48 -6.86 12.12
N SER A 124 -16.54 -5.72 11.39
CA SER A 124 -15.31 -5.10 10.84
C SER A 124 -14.46 -4.47 11.93
N VAL A 125 -15.07 -3.96 12.99
CA VAL A 125 -14.35 -3.45 14.17
C VAL A 125 -13.66 -4.59 14.92
N ALA A 126 -14.36 -5.69 15.19
CA ALA A 126 -13.79 -6.87 15.84
C ALA A 126 -12.61 -7.47 15.06
N VAL A 127 -12.73 -7.56 13.72
CA VAL A 127 -11.63 -8.02 12.85
C VAL A 127 -10.44 -7.05 12.89
N ALA A 128 -10.69 -5.74 12.84
CA ALA A 128 -9.63 -4.73 12.91
C ALA A 128 -8.88 -4.80 14.25
N GLN A 129 -9.60 -4.90 15.36
CA GLN A 129 -9.02 -5.08 16.69
C GLN A 129 -8.22 -6.38 16.79
N GLY A 130 -8.78 -7.49 16.28
CA GLY A 130 -8.08 -8.76 16.24
C GLY A 130 -6.78 -8.71 15.43
N LEU A 131 -6.77 -7.97 14.31
CA LEU A 131 -5.54 -7.74 13.53
C LEU A 131 -4.51 -6.92 14.30
N ASP A 132 -4.96 -5.92 15.08
CA ASP A 132 -4.07 -5.06 15.87
C ASP A 132 -3.38 -5.81 17.01
N GLU A 133 -3.99 -6.86 17.53
CA GLU A 133 -3.41 -7.71 18.56
C GLU A 133 -2.43 -8.76 18.03
N LEU A 134 -2.46 -9.03 16.72
CA LEU A 134 -1.53 -9.98 16.14
C LEU A 134 -0.09 -9.44 16.17
N PRO A 135 0.91 -10.32 16.41
CA PRO A 135 2.30 -9.99 16.13
C PRO A 135 2.47 -9.54 14.67
N ASP A 136 3.28 -8.50 14.43
CA ASP A 136 3.42 -7.86 13.13
C ASP A 136 3.65 -8.84 11.97
N ALA A 137 4.53 -9.85 12.16
CA ALA A 137 4.81 -10.84 11.13
C ALA A 137 3.63 -11.77 10.83
N GLN A 138 2.71 -11.97 11.78
CA GLN A 138 1.47 -12.72 11.58
C GLN A 138 0.43 -11.84 10.87
N ARG A 139 0.24 -10.58 11.31
CA ARG A 139 -0.60 -9.60 10.66
C ARG A 139 -0.20 -9.42 9.20
N GLN A 140 1.10 -9.26 8.91
CA GLN A 140 1.63 -9.11 7.55
C GLN A 140 1.18 -10.25 6.62
N VAL A 141 1.37 -11.51 7.02
CA VAL A 141 0.99 -12.64 6.15
C VAL A 141 -0.52 -12.79 6.01
N VAL A 142 -1.32 -12.44 7.03
CA VAL A 142 -2.78 -12.42 6.96
C VAL A 142 -3.27 -11.38 5.96
N VAL A 143 -2.78 -10.15 6.04
CA VAL A 143 -3.16 -9.07 5.12
C VAL A 143 -2.77 -9.43 3.68
N LEU A 144 -1.56 -9.94 3.46
CA LEU A 144 -1.11 -10.34 2.12
C LEU A 144 -1.91 -11.52 1.58
N ARG A 145 -2.30 -12.49 2.42
CA ARG A 145 -3.04 -13.68 1.98
C ARG A 145 -4.52 -13.40 1.71
N PHE A 146 -5.20 -12.71 2.64
CA PHE A 146 -6.66 -12.60 2.62
C PHE A 146 -7.18 -11.28 2.04
N TYR A 147 -6.43 -10.20 2.15
CA TYR A 147 -6.80 -8.92 1.54
C TYR A 147 -6.14 -8.72 0.18
N ALA A 148 -4.83 -8.95 0.08
CA ALA A 148 -4.12 -8.83 -1.19
C ALA A 148 -4.21 -10.08 -2.08
N ASP A 149 -4.88 -11.13 -1.61
CA ASP A 149 -5.12 -12.42 -2.31
C ASP A 149 -3.86 -13.03 -2.94
N LEU A 150 -2.73 -12.93 -2.24
CA LEU A 150 -1.48 -13.49 -2.72
C LEU A 150 -1.36 -14.97 -2.34
N PRO A 151 -0.92 -15.85 -3.26
CA PRO A 151 -0.63 -17.23 -2.92
C PRO A 151 0.56 -17.33 -1.96
N VAL A 152 0.55 -18.35 -1.09
CA VAL A 152 1.58 -18.57 -0.05
C VAL A 152 3.00 -18.56 -0.64
N ARG A 153 3.18 -19.18 -1.81
CA ARG A 153 4.46 -19.21 -2.52
C ARG A 153 4.94 -17.78 -2.87
N SER A 154 4.06 -16.95 -3.44
CA SER A 154 4.41 -15.57 -3.78
C SER A 154 4.73 -14.74 -2.53
N ILE A 155 3.99 -14.93 -1.44
CA ILE A 155 4.29 -14.28 -0.16
C ILE A 155 5.68 -14.70 0.33
N ALA A 156 6.00 -16.00 0.30
CA ALA A 156 7.28 -16.52 0.73
C ALA A 156 8.44 -15.96 -0.09
N GLU A 157 8.31 -15.98 -1.42
CA GLU A 157 9.29 -15.41 -2.35
C GLU A 157 9.52 -13.91 -2.12
N GLN A 158 8.44 -13.14 -1.97
CA GLN A 158 8.50 -11.68 -1.78
C GLN A 158 9.04 -11.26 -0.41
N LEU A 159 8.73 -12.03 0.64
CA LEU A 159 9.22 -11.77 1.99
C LEU A 159 10.59 -12.39 2.27
N GLY A 160 11.12 -13.22 1.37
CA GLY A 160 12.40 -13.91 1.55
C GLY A 160 12.38 -14.92 2.70
N VAL A 161 11.24 -15.60 2.93
CA VAL A 161 11.08 -16.62 3.98
C VAL A 161 10.58 -17.94 3.40
N PRO A 162 10.85 -19.09 4.05
CA PRO A 162 10.32 -20.37 3.59
C PRO A 162 8.78 -20.40 3.57
N GLU A 163 8.18 -21.12 2.62
CA GLU A 163 6.71 -21.32 2.58
C GLU A 163 6.15 -21.89 3.87
N GLY A 164 6.88 -22.81 4.52
CA GLY A 164 6.53 -23.39 5.82
C GLY A 164 6.37 -22.32 6.90
N THR A 165 7.23 -21.29 6.87
CA THR A 165 7.14 -20.15 7.79
C THR A 165 5.88 -19.31 7.53
N VAL A 166 5.52 -19.07 6.26
CA VAL A 166 4.26 -18.38 5.92
C VAL A 166 3.06 -19.18 6.39
N LYS A 167 3.03 -20.50 6.11
CA LYS A 167 1.94 -21.41 6.52
C LYS A 167 1.76 -21.44 8.04
N SER A 168 2.86 -21.56 8.79
CA SER A 168 2.80 -21.59 10.27
C SER A 168 2.32 -20.25 10.85
N ARG A 169 2.79 -19.11 10.32
CA ARG A 169 2.31 -17.78 10.72
C ARG A 169 0.82 -17.60 10.43
N LEU A 170 0.36 -18.01 9.25
CA LEU A 170 -1.06 -17.96 8.88
C LEU A 170 -1.90 -18.84 9.81
N HIS A 171 -1.47 -20.08 10.07
CA HIS A 171 -2.19 -20.99 10.95
C HIS A 171 -2.36 -20.42 12.36
N THR A 172 -1.27 -19.90 12.95
CA THR A 172 -1.30 -19.29 14.28
C THR A 172 -2.18 -18.04 14.33
N ALA A 173 -2.05 -17.16 13.33
CA ALA A 173 -2.84 -15.93 13.24
C ALA A 173 -4.34 -16.20 13.09
N VAL A 174 -4.73 -17.12 12.18
CA VAL A 174 -6.14 -17.49 11.98
C VAL A 174 -6.73 -18.11 13.24
N ARG A 175 -5.95 -18.94 13.96
CA ARG A 175 -6.42 -19.51 15.23
C ARG A 175 -6.64 -18.44 16.28
N ALA A 176 -5.74 -17.45 16.40
CA ALA A 176 -5.88 -16.35 17.34
C ALA A 176 -7.11 -15.48 17.00
N LEU A 177 -7.29 -15.12 15.72
CA LEU A 177 -8.45 -14.35 15.27
C LEU A 177 -9.78 -15.08 15.53
N ARG A 178 -9.83 -16.40 15.28
CA ARG A 178 -11.04 -17.19 15.56
C ARG A 178 -11.36 -17.24 17.05
N ALA A 179 -10.38 -17.43 17.91
CA ALA A 179 -10.59 -17.42 19.37
C ALA A 179 -11.20 -16.10 19.82
N ARG A 180 -10.67 -14.96 19.30
CA ARG A 180 -11.18 -13.62 19.60
C ARG A 180 -12.63 -13.42 19.16
N LEU A 181 -12.94 -13.75 17.90
CA LEU A 181 -14.29 -13.57 17.35
C LEU A 181 -15.33 -14.43 18.08
N HIS A 182 -14.96 -15.59 18.61
CA HIS A 182 -15.85 -16.41 19.43
C HIS A 182 -16.06 -15.85 20.85
N GLU A 183 -15.08 -15.16 21.41
CA GLU A 183 -15.24 -14.45 22.70
C GLU A 183 -16.22 -13.27 22.57
N ASP A 184 -16.20 -12.56 21.46
CA ASP A 184 -17.09 -11.42 21.18
C ASP A 184 -18.55 -11.85 20.84
N GLU A 185 -18.80 -13.11 20.43
CA GLU A 185 -20.15 -13.65 20.18
C GLU A 185 -20.88 -14.12 21.44
N VAL A 186 -20.20 -14.25 22.58
CA VAL A 186 -20.75 -14.80 23.82
C VAL A 186 -21.18 -13.71 24.82
N VAL A 187 -21.04 -12.43 24.45
CA VAL A 187 -21.51 -11.27 25.22
C VAL A 187 -22.70 -10.65 24.52
#